data_0dec0a2c705987417229dc9de4e16b49
#
_entry.id   0dec0a2c705987417229dc9de4e16b49
#
_cell.length_a   1.000
_cell.length_b   1.000
_cell.length_c   1.000
_cell.angle_alpha   90.00
_cell.angle_beta   90.00
_cell.angle_gamma   90.00
#
_symmetry.space_group_name_H-M   'P 1'
#
loop_
_entity.id
_entity.type
_entity.pdbx_description
1 polymer ?
#
loop_
_entity_poly.entity_id
_entity_poly.type
_entity_poly.pdbx_seq_one_letter_code
_entity_poly.pdbx_strand_id
1 'polypeptide(L)'
;MEPPINAVQLFLYPLRQSEPLKLKDLALCLTPAEREKFARISHKEVQQRAITSRALLRKTLSTQAPLAAREWCFDYGPQGKPRLCDEQFQQTQLHFNLSHSGDWLLLALLKHPSPELQLGVDIERLRMRTSIDTVMRHYFAPFELQQLRNLDDATRREAFFDLWALKESYIKATGKGLAQPLDGFAFDLSSGEACSAERPAEIVSMRRGLLLKPKENTQWQSWLGHMEPGYRLALTLWAPAAINWQLQWHLGQ
;
A
#
# COMPACT_ATOMS: atom_id res chain seq x y z
N MET A 1 7.26 -22.64 -7.94
CA MET A 1 7.71 -22.76 -6.53
C MET A 1 6.70 -21.98 -5.72
N GLU A 2 6.00 -22.61 -4.77
CA GLU A 2 5.08 -21.88 -3.90
C GLU A 2 5.87 -20.88 -3.06
N PRO A 3 5.37 -19.63 -2.88
CA PRO A 3 6.04 -18.67 -2.01
C PRO A 3 6.10 -19.19 -0.57
N PRO A 4 7.16 -18.85 0.18
CA PRO A 4 7.27 -19.27 1.58
C PRO A 4 6.04 -18.76 2.37
N ILE A 5 5.61 -19.54 3.34
CA ILE A 5 4.37 -19.32 4.13
C ILE A 5 4.30 -17.92 4.78
N ASN A 6 5.46 -17.24 4.95
CA ASN A 6 5.60 -15.94 5.58
C ASN A 6 6.08 -14.84 4.60
N ALA A 7 5.73 -14.95 3.32
CA ALA A 7 6.12 -13.97 2.32
C ALA A 7 5.02 -12.92 2.10
N VAL A 8 5.42 -11.65 2.14
CA VAL A 8 4.63 -10.54 1.58
C VAL A 8 5.16 -10.25 0.19
N GLN A 9 4.37 -10.53 -0.82
CA GLN A 9 4.69 -10.21 -2.21
C GLN A 9 4.32 -8.75 -2.49
N LEU A 10 5.27 -7.96 -2.95
CA LEU A 10 5.12 -6.55 -3.28
C LEU A 10 5.32 -6.37 -4.78
N PHE A 11 4.26 -5.94 -5.45
CA PHE A 11 4.26 -5.68 -6.89
C PHE A 11 4.29 -4.18 -7.13
N LEU A 12 5.28 -3.73 -7.88
CA LEU A 12 5.44 -2.34 -8.26
C LEU A 12 5.17 -2.20 -9.77
N TYR A 13 4.12 -1.49 -10.14
CA TYR A 13 3.68 -1.33 -11.52
C TYR A 13 3.82 0.12 -11.98
N PRO A 14 4.52 0.41 -13.10
CA PRO A 14 4.51 1.73 -13.72
C PRO A 14 3.15 1.98 -14.40
N LEU A 15 2.54 3.14 -14.10
CA LEU A 15 1.23 3.52 -14.64
C LEU A 15 1.32 4.42 -15.89
N ARG A 16 2.52 4.94 -16.22
CA ARG A 16 2.73 5.87 -17.34
C ARG A 16 2.60 5.25 -18.74
N GLN A 17 2.66 3.91 -18.86
CA GLN A 17 2.80 3.24 -20.16
C GLN A 17 1.53 2.57 -20.66
N SER A 18 0.35 3.00 -20.23
CA SER A 18 -0.89 2.44 -20.79
C SER A 18 -1.14 3.03 -22.16
N GLU A 19 -0.55 2.45 -23.21
CA GLU A 19 -0.97 2.71 -24.57
C GLU A 19 -2.49 2.44 -24.70
N PRO A 20 -3.22 3.17 -25.57
CA PRO A 20 -4.66 3.00 -25.73
C PRO A 20 -5.10 1.55 -26.05
N LEU A 21 -4.25 0.79 -26.76
CA LEU A 21 -4.46 -0.63 -27.04
C LEU A 21 -4.38 -1.49 -25.78
N LYS A 22 -3.38 -1.25 -24.92
CA LYS A 22 -3.23 -1.93 -23.64
C LYS A 22 -4.41 -1.67 -22.70
N LEU A 23 -4.99 -0.47 -22.72
CA LEU A 23 -6.13 -0.12 -21.89
C LEU A 23 -7.39 -0.93 -22.24
N LYS A 24 -7.63 -1.20 -23.54
CA LYS A 24 -8.74 -2.05 -23.98
C LYS A 24 -8.59 -3.48 -23.46
N ASP A 25 -7.39 -4.04 -23.53
CA ASP A 25 -7.09 -5.38 -23.03
C ASP A 25 -7.23 -5.46 -21.50
N LEU A 26 -6.77 -4.43 -20.79
CA LEU A 26 -6.95 -4.33 -19.35
C LEU A 26 -8.45 -4.27 -18.97
N ALA A 27 -9.26 -3.55 -19.74
CA ALA A 27 -10.71 -3.48 -19.50
C ALA A 27 -11.41 -4.84 -19.66
N LEU A 28 -10.84 -5.78 -20.41
CA LEU A 28 -11.35 -7.16 -20.51
C LEU A 28 -11.21 -7.95 -19.19
N CYS A 29 -10.32 -7.53 -18.30
CA CYS A 29 -10.16 -8.14 -16.97
C CYS A 29 -11.23 -7.67 -15.96
N LEU A 30 -12.00 -6.62 -16.29
CA LEU A 30 -13.02 -6.05 -15.42
C LEU A 30 -14.39 -6.72 -15.61
N THR A 31 -15.17 -6.76 -14.54
CA THR A 31 -16.59 -7.14 -14.64
C THR A 31 -17.40 -6.08 -15.40
N PRO A 32 -18.59 -6.42 -15.95
CA PRO A 32 -19.46 -5.44 -16.58
C PRO A 32 -19.80 -4.27 -15.65
N ALA A 33 -20.10 -4.56 -14.37
CA ALA A 33 -20.43 -3.55 -13.36
C ALA A 33 -19.25 -2.58 -13.09
N GLU A 34 -18.02 -3.08 -13.03
CA GLU A 34 -16.83 -2.22 -12.88
C GLU A 34 -16.60 -1.34 -14.11
N ARG A 35 -16.77 -1.90 -15.31
CA ARG A 35 -16.66 -1.11 -16.55
C ARG A 35 -17.67 0.03 -16.56
N GLU A 36 -18.93 -0.25 -16.20
CA GLU A 36 -19.99 0.77 -16.11
C GLU A 36 -19.64 1.83 -15.04
N LYS A 37 -19.22 1.40 -13.85
CA LYS A 37 -18.80 2.30 -12.77
C LYS A 37 -17.68 3.23 -13.24
N PHE A 38 -16.63 2.70 -13.87
CA PHE A 38 -15.50 3.51 -14.31
C PHE A 38 -15.83 4.38 -15.53
N ALA A 39 -16.76 3.97 -16.40
CA ALA A 39 -17.24 4.80 -17.52
C ALA A 39 -17.88 6.12 -17.06
N ARG A 40 -18.39 6.17 -15.82
CA ARG A 40 -18.98 7.39 -15.23
C ARG A 40 -17.95 8.41 -14.76
N ILE A 41 -16.66 8.05 -14.73
CA ILE A 41 -15.59 8.98 -14.34
C ILE A 41 -15.30 9.90 -15.51
N SER A 42 -15.61 11.18 -15.34
CA SER A 42 -15.48 12.20 -16.39
C SER A 42 -14.00 12.55 -16.71
N HIS A 43 -13.13 12.54 -15.70
CA HIS A 43 -11.72 12.88 -15.89
C HIS A 43 -10.96 11.68 -16.45
N LYS A 44 -10.53 11.78 -17.72
CA LYS A 44 -9.95 10.67 -18.49
C LYS A 44 -8.75 9.98 -17.83
N GLU A 45 -7.82 10.75 -17.27
CA GLU A 45 -6.64 10.18 -16.59
C GLU A 45 -7.03 9.41 -15.32
N VAL A 46 -7.99 9.94 -14.55
CA VAL A 46 -8.52 9.26 -13.34
C VAL A 46 -9.22 7.97 -13.73
N GLN A 47 -10.03 8.00 -14.80
CA GLN A 47 -10.70 6.83 -15.35
C GLN A 47 -9.71 5.75 -15.78
N GLN A 48 -8.69 6.12 -16.57
CA GLN A 48 -7.65 5.21 -17.03
C GLN A 48 -6.88 4.58 -15.86
N ARG A 49 -6.53 5.38 -14.86
CA ARG A 49 -5.86 4.91 -13.65
C ARG A 49 -6.72 3.92 -12.88
N ALA A 50 -8.01 4.19 -12.72
CA ALA A 50 -8.96 3.30 -12.05
C ALA A 50 -9.07 1.94 -12.77
N ILE A 51 -9.20 1.96 -14.10
CA ILE A 51 -9.24 0.76 -14.95
C ILE A 51 -7.94 -0.04 -14.79
N THR A 52 -6.80 0.64 -14.94
CA THR A 52 -5.47 -0.01 -14.88
C THR A 52 -5.23 -0.63 -13.51
N SER A 53 -5.45 0.11 -12.43
CA SER A 53 -5.24 -0.39 -11.06
C SER A 53 -6.12 -1.60 -10.75
N ARG A 54 -7.38 -1.58 -11.18
CA ARG A 54 -8.32 -2.70 -10.97
C ARG A 54 -7.93 -3.93 -11.80
N ALA A 55 -7.55 -3.72 -13.06
CA ALA A 55 -7.13 -4.81 -13.93
C ALA A 55 -5.83 -5.46 -13.44
N LEU A 56 -4.85 -4.67 -13.02
CA LEU A 56 -3.60 -5.17 -12.45
C LEU A 56 -3.85 -5.97 -11.18
N LEU A 57 -4.70 -5.48 -10.26
CA LEU A 57 -5.10 -6.24 -9.07
C LEU A 57 -5.66 -7.62 -9.45
N ARG A 58 -6.64 -7.66 -10.36
CA ARG A 58 -7.28 -8.90 -10.81
C ARG A 58 -6.30 -9.87 -11.46
N LYS A 59 -5.43 -9.36 -12.34
CA LYS A 59 -4.38 -10.17 -13.00
C LYS A 59 -3.40 -10.72 -11.97
N THR A 60 -2.95 -9.91 -11.02
CA THR A 60 -2.02 -10.36 -9.97
C THR A 60 -2.65 -11.42 -9.07
N LEU A 61 -3.89 -11.26 -8.67
CA LEU A 61 -4.61 -12.29 -7.92
C LEU A 61 -4.70 -13.61 -8.71
N SER A 62 -4.93 -13.56 -10.02
CA SER A 62 -4.99 -14.74 -10.90
C SER A 62 -3.65 -15.45 -11.07
N THR A 63 -2.52 -14.85 -10.69
CA THR A 63 -1.25 -15.58 -10.61
C THR A 63 -1.12 -16.44 -9.35
N GLN A 64 -2.00 -16.24 -8.36
CA GLN A 64 -1.92 -16.90 -7.05
C GLN A 64 -2.96 -18.01 -6.86
N ALA A 65 -3.99 -18.05 -7.71
CA ALA A 65 -5.04 -19.07 -7.65
C ALA A 65 -5.63 -19.30 -9.04
N PRO A 66 -6.22 -20.48 -9.32
CA PRO A 66 -6.75 -20.86 -10.63
C PRO A 66 -8.13 -20.20 -10.90
N LEU A 67 -8.19 -18.86 -10.77
CA LEU A 67 -9.36 -18.04 -11.07
C LEU A 67 -9.01 -17.05 -12.17
N ALA A 68 -9.88 -16.93 -13.17
CA ALA A 68 -9.70 -15.92 -14.20
C ALA A 68 -9.89 -14.50 -13.63
N ALA A 69 -9.25 -13.48 -14.24
CA ALA A 69 -9.26 -12.12 -13.72
C ALA A 69 -10.66 -11.55 -13.45
N ARG A 70 -11.67 -11.92 -14.27
CA ARG A 70 -13.06 -11.48 -14.10
C ARG A 70 -13.84 -12.18 -12.99
N GLU A 71 -13.35 -13.34 -12.54
CA GLU A 71 -14.06 -14.16 -11.53
C GLU A 71 -13.83 -13.66 -10.11
N TRP A 72 -12.79 -12.86 -9.87
CA TRP A 72 -12.53 -12.31 -8.55
C TRP A 72 -13.68 -11.42 -8.07
N CYS A 73 -14.16 -11.71 -6.85
CA CYS A 73 -15.23 -10.99 -6.18
C CYS A 73 -14.68 -10.17 -5.01
N PHE A 74 -15.13 -8.92 -4.89
CA PHE A 74 -14.67 -8.00 -3.86
C PHE A 74 -15.81 -7.46 -3.04
N ASP A 75 -15.66 -7.55 -1.71
CA ASP A 75 -16.44 -6.81 -0.74
C ASP A 75 -15.70 -5.55 -0.32
N TYR A 76 -16.43 -4.61 0.26
CA TYR A 76 -15.87 -3.35 0.70
C TYR A 76 -16.20 -3.10 2.16
N GLY A 77 -15.19 -2.79 2.95
CA GLY A 77 -15.36 -2.34 4.33
C GLY A 77 -16.06 -0.99 4.43
N PRO A 78 -16.43 -0.55 5.64
CA PRO A 78 -17.16 0.72 5.86
C PRO A 78 -16.50 1.96 5.26
N GLN A 79 -15.18 1.97 5.18
CA GLN A 79 -14.39 3.06 4.58
C GLN A 79 -13.90 2.74 3.15
N GLY A 80 -14.52 1.77 2.49
CA GLY A 80 -14.25 1.43 1.10
C GLY A 80 -12.98 0.58 0.87
N LYS A 81 -12.32 0.06 1.90
CA LYS A 81 -11.21 -0.88 1.74
C LYS A 81 -11.71 -2.16 1.08
N PRO A 82 -11.19 -2.53 -0.12
CA PRO A 82 -11.58 -3.78 -0.77
C PRO A 82 -10.94 -4.99 -0.07
N ARG A 83 -11.68 -6.09 -0.03
CA ARG A 83 -11.23 -7.43 0.37
C ARG A 83 -11.83 -8.47 -0.57
N LEU A 84 -11.33 -9.68 -0.59
CA LEU A 84 -12.02 -10.78 -1.26
C LEU A 84 -13.35 -11.06 -0.57
N CYS A 85 -14.37 -11.51 -1.33
CA CYS A 85 -15.58 -12.04 -0.73
C CYS A 85 -15.26 -13.28 0.10
N ASP A 86 -16.11 -13.57 1.09
CA ASP A 86 -15.83 -14.61 2.09
C ASP A 86 -15.56 -15.97 1.45
N GLU A 87 -16.32 -16.35 0.41
CA GLU A 87 -16.14 -17.61 -0.32
C GLU A 87 -14.74 -17.73 -0.93
N GLN A 88 -14.28 -16.71 -1.66
CA GLN A 88 -12.97 -16.73 -2.30
C GLN A 88 -11.84 -16.58 -1.28
N PHE A 89 -12.07 -15.85 -0.19
CA PHE A 89 -11.11 -15.83 0.91
C PHE A 89 -10.92 -17.21 1.53
N GLN A 90 -12.00 -17.95 1.81
CA GLN A 90 -11.92 -19.31 2.36
C GLN A 90 -11.16 -20.26 1.43
N GLN A 91 -11.35 -20.14 0.12
CA GLN A 91 -10.67 -20.97 -0.88
C GLN A 91 -9.19 -20.64 -1.04
N THR A 92 -8.82 -19.36 -0.99
CA THR A 92 -7.48 -18.89 -1.36
C THR A 92 -6.63 -18.43 -0.20
N GLN A 93 -7.25 -17.95 0.88
CA GLN A 93 -6.60 -17.31 2.04
C GLN A 93 -5.73 -16.10 1.66
N LEU A 94 -6.04 -15.45 0.53
CA LEU A 94 -5.31 -14.30 0.03
C LEU A 94 -5.79 -13.00 0.65
N HIS A 95 -4.83 -12.19 1.11
CA HIS A 95 -5.02 -10.81 1.52
C HIS A 95 -4.30 -9.90 0.56
N PHE A 96 -4.87 -8.74 0.30
CA PHE A 96 -4.24 -7.74 -0.54
C PHE A 96 -4.52 -6.32 -0.04
N ASN A 97 -3.63 -5.41 -0.41
CA ASN A 97 -3.85 -3.97 -0.33
C ASN A 97 -3.10 -3.26 -1.46
N LEU A 98 -3.59 -2.11 -1.88
CA LEU A 98 -2.95 -1.36 -2.96
C LEU A 98 -2.99 0.15 -2.70
N SER A 99 -2.00 0.85 -3.23
CA SER A 99 -1.91 2.31 -3.27
C SER A 99 -1.31 2.75 -4.60
N HIS A 100 -1.63 3.97 -5.03
CA HIS A 100 -1.04 4.57 -6.20
C HIS A 100 -0.77 6.06 -5.97
N SER A 101 0.37 6.55 -6.44
CA SER A 101 0.72 7.96 -6.45
C SER A 101 1.59 8.27 -7.66
N GLY A 102 1.31 9.41 -8.32
CA GLY A 102 2.04 9.76 -9.53
C GLY A 102 1.95 8.66 -10.59
N ASP A 103 3.09 8.08 -10.93
CA ASP A 103 3.25 7.14 -12.03
C ASP A 103 3.36 5.68 -11.59
N TRP A 104 3.10 5.39 -10.32
CA TRP A 104 3.28 4.07 -9.75
C TRP A 104 2.07 3.54 -9.00
N LEU A 105 1.85 2.25 -9.11
CA LEU A 105 0.97 1.45 -8.28
C LEU A 105 1.82 0.48 -7.46
N LEU A 106 1.59 0.46 -6.15
CA LEU A 106 2.10 -0.55 -5.22
C LEU A 106 0.95 -1.46 -4.80
N LEU A 107 1.13 -2.76 -5.01
CA LEU A 107 0.19 -3.80 -4.58
C LEU A 107 0.92 -4.77 -3.65
N ALA A 108 0.39 -4.99 -2.46
CA ALA A 108 0.84 -6.04 -1.56
C ALA A 108 -0.14 -7.21 -1.60
N LEU A 109 0.41 -8.41 -1.57
CA LEU A 109 -0.32 -9.67 -1.57
C LEU A 109 0.35 -10.66 -0.63
N LEU A 110 -0.42 -11.37 0.18
CA LEU A 110 0.08 -12.46 1.00
C LEU A 110 -1.01 -13.52 1.22
N LYS A 111 -0.60 -14.74 1.55
CA LYS A 111 -1.47 -15.84 1.90
C LYS A 111 -1.42 -16.09 3.42
N HIS A 112 -2.56 -16.01 4.09
CA HIS A 112 -2.67 -16.27 5.53
C HIS A 112 -4.09 -16.68 5.91
N PRO A 113 -4.28 -17.71 6.74
CA PRO A 113 -5.61 -18.27 7.03
C PRO A 113 -6.48 -17.36 7.91
N SER A 114 -5.89 -16.49 8.71
CA SER A 114 -6.67 -15.62 9.60
C SER A 114 -7.33 -14.47 8.85
N PRO A 115 -8.66 -14.33 8.91
CA PRO A 115 -9.36 -13.18 8.35
C PRO A 115 -9.09 -11.88 9.11
N GLU A 116 -8.55 -11.95 10.33
CA GLU A 116 -8.22 -10.79 11.16
C GLU A 116 -6.92 -10.11 10.76
N LEU A 117 -6.10 -10.74 9.90
CA LEU A 117 -4.87 -10.15 9.41
C LEU A 117 -5.14 -8.77 8.79
N GLN A 118 -4.34 -7.79 9.19
CA GLN A 118 -4.44 -6.44 8.70
C GLN A 118 -3.22 -6.10 7.84
N LEU A 119 -3.47 -5.73 6.59
CA LEU A 119 -2.45 -5.41 5.61
C LEU A 119 -2.75 -4.04 4.99
N GLY A 120 -1.78 -3.17 4.98
CA GLY A 120 -1.87 -1.86 4.31
C GLY A 120 -0.56 -1.46 3.68
N VAL A 121 -0.64 -0.93 2.47
CA VAL A 121 0.50 -0.32 1.77
C VAL A 121 0.18 1.09 1.35
N ASP A 122 1.21 1.90 1.30
CA ASP A 122 1.13 3.22 0.71
C ASP A 122 2.31 3.52 -0.19
N ILE A 123 2.08 4.30 -1.21
CA ILE A 123 3.10 4.90 -2.06
C ILE A 123 2.77 6.38 -2.22
N GLU A 124 3.77 7.25 -1.97
CA GLU A 124 3.60 8.68 -2.08
C GLU A 124 4.72 9.33 -2.89
N ARG A 125 4.32 10.14 -3.87
CA ARG A 125 5.24 11.00 -4.60
C ARG A 125 5.52 12.26 -3.80
N LEU A 126 6.79 12.61 -3.59
CA LEU A 126 7.18 13.86 -2.98
C LEU A 126 6.72 15.05 -3.84
N ARG A 127 5.99 15.98 -3.23
CA ARG A 127 5.44 17.16 -3.91
C ARG A 127 6.01 18.42 -3.26
N MET A 128 6.74 19.20 -4.03
CA MET A 128 7.39 20.43 -3.52
C MET A 128 6.38 21.50 -3.10
N ARG A 129 5.19 21.52 -3.71
CA ARG A 129 4.15 22.55 -3.47
C ARG A 129 3.15 22.19 -2.35
N THR A 130 3.25 21.03 -1.73
CA THR A 130 2.36 20.65 -0.63
C THR A 130 2.66 21.50 0.61
N SER A 131 1.63 22.13 1.19
CA SER A 131 1.73 22.82 2.47
C SER A 131 1.78 21.79 3.61
N ILE A 132 2.99 21.31 3.90
CA ILE A 132 3.22 20.25 4.90
C ILE A 132 2.87 20.70 6.32
N ASP A 133 3.11 21.98 6.67
CA ASP A 133 2.89 22.49 8.02
C ASP A 133 1.42 22.40 8.47
N THR A 134 0.48 22.64 7.54
CA THR A 134 -0.96 22.53 7.84
C THR A 134 -1.35 21.08 8.09
N VAL A 135 -0.86 20.16 7.25
CA VAL A 135 -1.15 18.73 7.39
C VAL A 135 -0.53 18.17 8.67
N MET A 136 0.73 18.51 8.97
CA MET A 136 1.41 18.06 10.19
C MET A 136 0.65 18.45 11.44
N ARG A 137 0.22 19.73 11.56
CA ARG A 137 -0.51 20.22 12.75
C ARG A 137 -1.83 19.50 13.01
N HIS A 138 -2.50 18.97 11.95
CA HIS A 138 -3.80 18.32 12.09
C HIS A 138 -3.69 16.81 12.31
N TYR A 139 -2.64 16.18 11.80
CA TYR A 139 -2.60 14.73 11.67
C TYR A 139 -1.42 14.04 12.34
N PHE A 140 -0.36 14.80 12.72
CA PHE A 140 0.82 14.19 13.31
C PHE A 140 0.75 14.22 14.84
N ALA A 141 1.18 13.11 15.45
CA ALA A 141 1.30 13.01 16.89
C ALA A 141 2.38 13.98 17.42
N PRO A 142 2.28 14.45 18.68
CA PRO A 142 3.27 15.35 19.28
C PRO A 142 4.70 14.83 19.17
N PHE A 143 4.90 13.53 19.31
CA PHE A 143 6.19 12.89 19.16
C PHE A 143 6.76 13.03 17.73
N GLU A 144 5.93 12.85 16.70
CA GLU A 144 6.34 13.01 15.30
C GLU A 144 6.67 14.46 14.97
N LEU A 145 5.87 15.42 15.48
CA LEU A 145 6.17 16.84 15.34
C LEU A 145 7.51 17.22 15.98
N GLN A 146 7.87 16.59 17.10
CA GLN A 146 9.15 16.80 17.75
C GLN A 146 10.33 16.31 16.89
N GLN A 147 10.19 15.17 16.23
CA GLN A 147 11.22 14.65 15.31
C GLN A 147 11.50 15.63 14.16
N LEU A 148 10.48 16.34 13.68
CA LEU A 148 10.58 17.25 12.53
C LEU A 148 11.04 18.66 12.90
N ARG A 149 10.97 19.05 14.18
CA ARG A 149 11.13 20.45 14.65
C ARG A 149 12.47 21.08 14.28
N ASN A 150 13.55 20.30 14.36
CA ASN A 150 14.92 20.81 14.22
C ASN A 150 15.55 20.49 12.86
N LEU A 151 14.75 19.98 11.92
CA LEU A 151 15.21 19.68 10.57
C LEU A 151 15.15 20.92 9.69
N ASP A 152 16.10 21.06 8.78
CA ASP A 152 16.02 22.03 7.70
C ASP A 152 14.82 21.73 6.78
N ASP A 153 14.43 22.70 5.95
CA ASP A 153 13.19 22.60 5.17
C ASP A 153 13.17 21.42 4.18
N ALA A 154 14.29 21.07 3.59
CA ALA A 154 14.37 19.95 2.64
C ALA A 154 14.25 18.61 3.36
N THR A 155 15.05 18.40 4.39
CA THR A 155 15.02 17.19 5.23
C THR A 155 13.69 17.03 5.95
N ARG A 156 13.11 18.14 6.45
CA ARG A 156 11.78 18.13 7.08
C ARG A 156 10.69 17.70 6.11
N ARG A 157 10.76 18.14 4.84
CA ARG A 157 9.82 17.72 3.81
C ARG A 157 9.94 16.22 3.49
N GLU A 158 11.13 15.70 3.38
CA GLU A 158 11.34 14.26 3.17
C GLU A 158 10.80 13.44 4.33
N ALA A 159 11.15 13.81 5.57
CA ALA A 159 10.66 13.14 6.77
C ALA A 159 9.14 13.26 6.95
N PHE A 160 8.52 14.37 6.49
CA PHE A 160 7.07 14.48 6.42
C PHE A 160 6.46 13.38 5.53
N PHE A 161 6.99 13.18 4.32
CA PHE A 161 6.47 12.15 3.42
C PHE A 161 6.77 10.73 3.92
N ASP A 162 7.87 10.52 4.65
CA ASP A 162 8.18 9.27 5.34
C ASP A 162 7.08 8.92 6.36
N LEU A 163 6.77 9.87 7.25
CA LEU A 163 5.72 9.71 8.27
C LEU A 163 4.32 9.61 7.64
N TRP A 164 4.04 10.40 6.61
CA TRP A 164 2.76 10.37 5.92
C TRP A 164 2.50 9.01 5.28
N ALA A 165 3.46 8.46 4.53
CA ALA A 165 3.33 7.14 3.92
C ALA A 165 3.13 6.03 4.98
N LEU A 166 3.88 6.08 6.10
CA LEU A 166 3.71 5.15 7.21
C LEU A 166 2.30 5.25 7.83
N LYS A 167 1.81 6.46 8.10
CA LYS A 167 0.46 6.69 8.64
C LYS A 167 -0.62 6.20 7.70
N GLU A 168 -0.52 6.51 6.40
CA GLU A 168 -1.45 6.03 5.38
C GLU A 168 -1.45 4.50 5.27
N SER A 169 -0.29 3.85 5.31
CA SER A 169 -0.21 2.40 5.30
C SER A 169 -0.90 1.78 6.52
N TYR A 170 -0.75 2.39 7.71
CA TYR A 170 -1.40 1.92 8.94
C TYR A 170 -2.92 2.05 8.89
N ILE A 171 -3.46 3.21 8.49
CA ILE A 171 -4.93 3.37 8.39
C ILE A 171 -5.54 2.52 7.28
N LYS A 172 -4.80 2.24 6.21
CA LYS A 172 -5.18 1.25 5.19
C LYS A 172 -5.15 -0.18 5.74
N ALA A 173 -4.18 -0.51 6.62
CA ALA A 173 -4.15 -1.80 7.28
C ALA A 173 -5.37 -1.99 8.18
N THR A 174 -5.67 -1.03 9.06
CA THR A 174 -6.84 -1.09 9.95
C THR A 174 -8.18 -0.98 9.22
N GLY A 175 -8.19 -0.44 8.00
CA GLY A 175 -9.42 -0.22 7.21
C GLY A 175 -10.35 0.85 7.77
N LYS A 176 -9.89 1.64 8.76
CA LYS A 176 -10.69 2.70 9.40
C LYS A 176 -10.64 4.03 8.64
N GLY A 177 -9.73 4.17 7.68
CA GLY A 177 -9.55 5.41 6.92
C GLY A 177 -9.31 6.62 7.84
N LEU A 178 -9.66 7.81 7.37
CA LEU A 178 -9.52 9.06 8.14
C LEU A 178 -10.51 9.18 9.33
N ALA A 179 -11.39 8.19 9.54
CA ALA A 179 -12.17 8.12 10.77
C ALA A 179 -11.31 7.72 11.99
N GLN A 180 -10.12 7.16 11.74
CA GLN A 180 -9.14 6.90 12.79
C GLN A 180 -8.31 8.16 13.06
N PRO A 181 -8.25 8.67 14.31
CA PRO A 181 -7.39 9.79 14.66
C PRO A 181 -5.93 9.47 14.33
N LEU A 182 -5.33 10.24 13.40
CA LEU A 182 -3.95 10.02 12.97
C LEU A 182 -2.93 10.44 14.04
N ASP A 183 -3.27 11.36 14.92
CA ASP A 183 -2.47 11.76 16.07
C ASP A 183 -2.52 10.76 17.25
N GLY A 184 -3.42 9.77 17.19
CA GLY A 184 -3.56 8.71 18.20
C GLY A 184 -2.47 7.63 18.14
N PHE A 185 -1.60 7.64 17.13
CA PHE A 185 -0.47 6.73 17.00
C PHE A 185 0.72 7.45 16.35
N ALA A 186 1.92 6.93 16.55
CA ALA A 186 3.14 7.59 16.09
C ALA A 186 4.18 6.60 15.54
N PHE A 187 5.02 7.09 14.63
CA PHE A 187 6.19 6.40 14.12
C PHE A 187 7.47 7.11 14.54
N ASP A 188 8.49 6.32 14.91
CA ASP A 188 9.81 6.83 15.22
C ASP A 188 10.75 6.59 14.03
N LEU A 189 11.07 7.67 13.31
CA LEU A 189 12.01 7.60 12.18
C LEU A 189 13.46 7.34 12.61
N SER A 190 13.81 7.58 13.86
CA SER A 190 15.16 7.27 14.39
C SER A 190 15.34 5.79 14.69
N SER A 191 14.23 5.08 14.92
CA SER A 191 14.22 3.64 15.16
C SER A 191 14.20 2.85 13.85
N GLY A 192 14.32 1.55 13.95
CA GLY A 192 14.21 0.63 12.82
C GLY A 192 15.55 0.22 12.25
N GLU A 193 15.53 -0.95 11.64
CA GLU A 193 16.70 -1.63 11.09
C GLU A 193 16.66 -1.62 9.56
N ALA A 194 17.84 -1.58 8.93
CA ALA A 194 17.95 -1.76 7.49
C ALA A 194 17.40 -3.14 7.08
N CYS A 195 16.61 -3.18 6.03
CA CYS A 195 16.08 -4.41 5.46
C CYS A 195 16.95 -4.83 4.27
N SER A 196 17.54 -6.02 4.35
CA SER A 196 18.44 -6.57 3.33
C SER A 196 17.72 -7.36 2.24
N ALA A 197 16.39 -7.34 2.19
CA ALA A 197 15.61 -8.02 1.15
C ALA A 197 16.04 -7.57 -0.25
N GLU A 198 16.16 -8.54 -1.17
CA GLU A 198 16.36 -8.24 -2.60
C GLU A 198 15.20 -7.39 -3.11
N ARG A 199 15.50 -6.32 -3.83
CA ARG A 199 14.51 -5.32 -4.27
C ARG A 199 14.88 -4.74 -5.63
N PRO A 200 13.89 -4.17 -6.37
CA PRO A 200 14.14 -3.42 -7.60
C PRO A 200 15.15 -2.30 -7.40
N ALA A 201 15.93 -1.98 -8.43
CA ALA A 201 16.97 -0.94 -8.37
C ALA A 201 16.40 0.46 -8.06
N GLU A 202 15.15 0.70 -8.41
CA GLU A 202 14.42 1.94 -8.11
C GLU A 202 14.25 2.18 -6.61
N ILE A 203 14.25 1.12 -5.81
CA ILE A 203 14.12 1.22 -4.34
C ILE A 203 15.51 1.27 -3.72
N VAL A 204 15.96 2.48 -3.39
CA VAL A 204 17.33 2.74 -2.91
C VAL A 204 17.55 2.35 -1.46
N SER A 205 16.51 2.40 -0.63
CA SER A 205 16.60 1.97 0.77
C SER A 205 15.29 1.34 1.26
N MET A 206 15.41 0.48 2.26
CA MET A 206 14.28 -0.11 2.98
C MET A 206 14.63 -0.29 4.45
N ARG A 207 13.71 0.06 5.35
CA ARG A 207 13.86 -0.08 6.82
C ARG A 207 12.60 -0.74 7.38
N ARG A 208 12.73 -1.43 8.52
CA ARG A 208 11.63 -2.07 9.26
C ARG A 208 11.63 -1.66 10.73
N GLY A 209 10.54 -1.91 11.43
CA GLY A 209 10.46 -1.75 12.90
C GLY A 209 10.23 -0.32 13.37
N LEU A 210 9.46 0.47 12.61
CA LEU A 210 9.28 1.91 12.83
C LEU A 210 8.03 2.30 13.65
N LEU A 211 7.11 1.37 13.95
CA LEU A 211 5.88 1.69 14.69
C LEU A 211 6.16 1.82 16.19
N LEU A 212 5.91 3.00 16.75
CA LEU A 212 6.05 3.27 18.17
C LEU A 212 4.80 2.94 18.99
N LYS A 213 3.60 3.27 18.45
CA LYS A 213 2.31 3.06 19.12
C LYS A 213 1.29 2.49 18.14
N PRO A 214 0.40 1.62 18.59
CA PRO A 214 0.26 1.14 19.98
C PRO A 214 1.42 0.24 20.43
N LYS A 215 2.15 0.68 21.45
CA LYS A 215 3.37 0.00 21.93
C LYS A 215 3.10 -1.37 22.55
N GLU A 216 1.88 -1.59 23.00
CA GLU A 216 1.45 -2.81 23.68
C GLU A 216 1.20 -3.98 22.71
N ASN A 217 1.12 -3.69 21.39
CA ASN A 217 0.88 -4.70 20.39
C ASN A 217 2.13 -4.95 19.53
N THR A 218 2.97 -5.88 19.99
CA THR A 218 4.21 -6.30 19.31
C THR A 218 4.00 -7.02 17.98
N GLN A 219 2.74 -7.29 17.61
CA GLN A 219 2.39 -7.99 16.37
C GLN A 219 2.31 -7.05 15.16
N TRP A 220 2.30 -5.72 15.37
CA TRP A 220 2.43 -4.74 14.30
C TRP A 220 3.87 -4.66 13.79
N GLN A 221 4.01 -4.75 12.50
CA GLN A 221 5.29 -4.57 11.82
C GLN A 221 5.11 -3.55 10.68
N SER A 222 6.08 -2.65 10.54
CA SER A 222 6.07 -1.61 9.51
C SER A 222 7.40 -1.51 8.80
N TRP A 223 7.34 -1.20 7.52
CA TRP A 223 8.48 -0.97 6.64
C TRP A 223 8.31 0.37 5.93
N LEU A 224 9.43 1.05 5.75
CA LEU A 224 9.54 2.28 4.98
C LEU A 224 10.61 2.10 3.91
N GLY A 225 10.26 2.41 2.67
CA GLY A 225 11.17 2.38 1.53
C GLY A 225 11.27 3.73 0.84
N HIS A 226 12.47 4.05 0.38
CA HIS A 226 12.72 5.20 -0.48
C HIS A 226 12.93 4.71 -1.91
N MET A 227 12.22 5.29 -2.84
CA MET A 227 12.30 4.95 -4.25
C MET A 227 12.60 6.22 -5.08
N GLU A 228 13.53 6.11 -6.01
CA GLU A 228 13.86 7.20 -6.93
C GLU A 228 13.05 7.11 -8.25
N PRO A 229 12.72 8.28 -8.86
CA PRO A 229 12.91 9.64 -8.30
C PRO A 229 11.75 10.05 -7.36
N GLY A 230 12.08 10.32 -6.09
CA GLY A 230 11.21 11.05 -5.18
C GLY A 230 9.90 10.37 -4.77
N TYR A 231 9.92 9.07 -4.42
CA TYR A 231 8.78 8.36 -3.85
C TYR A 231 9.10 7.77 -2.47
N ARG A 232 8.05 7.62 -1.66
CA ARG A 232 8.05 6.87 -0.41
C ARG A 232 7.11 5.69 -0.51
N LEU A 233 7.55 4.55 0.00
CA LEU A 233 6.79 3.31 0.05
C LEU A 233 6.62 2.92 1.51
N ALA A 234 5.43 2.56 1.93
CA ALA A 234 5.22 2.04 3.27
C ALA A 234 4.36 0.77 3.23
N LEU A 235 4.68 -0.14 4.12
CA LEU A 235 3.92 -1.35 4.39
C LEU A 235 3.69 -1.44 5.89
N THR A 236 2.46 -1.69 6.30
CA THR A 236 2.11 -1.98 7.69
C THR A 236 1.25 -3.24 7.74
N LEU A 237 1.60 -4.13 8.65
CA LEU A 237 1.01 -5.45 8.77
C LEU A 237 0.82 -5.82 10.24
N TRP A 238 -0.35 -6.40 10.55
CA TRP A 238 -0.65 -7.05 11.81
C TRP A 238 -1.13 -8.49 11.55
N ALA A 239 -0.65 -9.42 12.36
CA ALA A 239 -1.12 -10.80 12.35
C ALA A 239 -1.40 -11.26 13.79
N PRO A 240 -2.33 -12.22 14.01
CA PRO A 240 -2.67 -12.69 15.36
C PRO A 240 -1.53 -13.42 16.08
N ALA A 241 -0.47 -13.77 15.36
CA ALA A 241 0.78 -14.33 15.91
C ALA A 241 1.99 -13.55 15.43
N ALA A 242 3.06 -13.56 16.22
CA ALA A 242 4.33 -12.96 15.80
C ALA A 242 4.94 -13.80 14.67
N ILE A 243 5.08 -13.21 13.49
CA ILE A 243 5.62 -13.84 12.28
C ILE A 243 6.80 -13.00 11.78
N ASN A 244 7.90 -13.65 11.44
CA ASN A 244 9.01 -12.97 10.74
C ASN A 244 8.70 -12.95 9.24
N TRP A 245 8.12 -11.84 8.77
CA TRP A 245 7.73 -11.66 7.39
C TRP A 245 8.93 -11.39 6.49
N GLN A 246 8.95 -12.03 5.33
CA GLN A 246 9.92 -11.80 4.26
C GLN A 246 9.26 -11.00 3.14
N LEU A 247 9.94 -9.97 2.64
CA LEU A 247 9.47 -9.18 1.51
C LEU A 247 10.01 -9.77 0.20
N GLN A 248 9.11 -10.00 -0.74
CA GLN A 248 9.44 -10.43 -2.11
C GLN A 248 8.94 -9.39 -3.10
N TRP A 249 9.85 -8.80 -3.87
CA TRP A 249 9.54 -7.75 -4.82
C TRP A 249 9.36 -8.28 -6.23
N HIS A 250 8.38 -7.73 -6.92
CA HIS A 250 8.08 -7.99 -8.32
C HIS A 250 7.92 -6.64 -9.05
N LEU A 251 8.76 -6.39 -10.04
CA LEU A 251 8.59 -5.24 -10.92
C LEU A 251 7.67 -5.69 -12.09
N GLY A 252 6.49 -5.07 -12.15
CA GLY A 252 5.50 -5.35 -13.18
C GLY A 252 5.87 -4.70 -14.52
N GLN A 253 5.55 -5.37 -15.59
CA GLN A 253 5.70 -4.88 -16.97
C GLN A 253 4.37 -4.33 -17.49
#